data_b6a1e0d3f395d4767ac777ee147d7044
#
_entry.id   b6a1e0d3f395d4767ac777ee147d7044
#
_cell.length_a   1.000
_cell.length_b   1.000
_cell.length_c   1.000
_cell.angle_alpha   90.00
_cell.angle_beta   90.00
_cell.angle_gamma   90.00
#
_symmetry.space_group_name_H-M   'P 1'
#
loop_
_entity.id
_entity.type
_entity.pdbx_description
1 polymer ?
#
loop_
_entity_poly.entity_id
_entity_poly.type
_entity_poly.pdbx_seq_one_letter_code
_entity_poly.pdbx_strand_id
1 'polypeptide(L)'
;MDICDHIGVHLAMVQWKRFGVIVVKYLTDHDPPHVHVFQDGVRILKFDIENWAVMEGRMTPKARRALELLRKEGMFDEKSEV
;
A
#
# COMPACT_ATOMS: atom_id res chain seq x y z
N MET A 1 20.58 19.55 -10.98
CA MET A 1 20.78 18.78 -10.81
C MET A 1 19.85 17.78 -10.77
N ASP A 2 19.95 16.88 -10.53
CA ASP A 2 19.24 15.81 -10.45
C ASP A 2 18.04 15.90 -9.68
N ILE A 3 17.72 16.96 -9.25
CA ILE A 3 16.56 17.15 -8.51
C ILE A 3 15.32 16.76 -9.21
N CYS A 4 15.24 17.05 -10.44
CA CYS A 4 14.05 16.70 -11.19
C CYS A 4 13.79 15.25 -11.22
N ASP A 5 14.85 14.50 -11.31
CA ASP A 5 14.69 13.08 -11.39
C ASP A 5 14.12 12.56 -10.12
N HIS A 6 14.56 13.09 -9.02
CA HIS A 6 14.07 12.61 -7.77
C HIS A 6 12.61 12.85 -7.61
N ILE A 7 12.16 13.97 -8.06
CA ILE A 7 10.77 14.31 -7.92
C ILE A 7 9.88 13.32 -8.61
N GLY A 8 10.21 12.96 -9.80
CA GLY A 8 9.40 12.01 -10.54
C GLY A 8 9.31 10.68 -9.83
N VAL A 9 10.42 10.26 -9.29
CA VAL A 9 10.42 8.97 -8.63
C VAL A 9 9.61 8.99 -7.36
N HIS A 10 9.74 10.06 -6.61
CA HIS A 10 9.04 10.13 -5.35
C HIS A 10 7.55 10.08 -5.48
N LEU A 11 7.04 10.61 -6.55
CA LEU A 11 5.60 10.64 -6.72
C LEU A 11 5.01 9.31 -7.14
N ALA A 12 5.85 8.32 -7.32
CA ALA A 12 5.37 7.03 -7.78
C ALA A 12 4.89 6.12 -6.67
N MET A 13 4.92 6.57 -5.43
CA MET A 13 4.47 5.70 -4.37
C MET A 13 3.87 6.48 -3.22
N VAL A 14 2.97 5.82 -2.50
CA VAL A 14 2.32 6.39 -1.33
C VAL A 14 2.50 5.38 -0.22
N GLN A 15 2.77 5.84 0.99
CA GLN A 15 2.86 4.89 2.08
C GLN A 15 2.12 5.41 3.30
N TRP A 16 1.60 4.48 4.07
CA TRP A 16 0.87 4.75 5.28
C TRP A 16 1.42 3.88 6.40
N LYS A 17 1.36 4.38 7.62
CA LYS A 17 1.82 3.62 8.75
C LYS A 17 0.68 3.53 9.77
N ARG A 18 0.28 2.31 10.10
CA ARG A 18 -0.79 2.09 11.07
C ARG A 18 -0.45 0.86 11.89
N PHE A 19 -0.61 0.95 13.18
CA PHE A 19 -0.37 -0.17 14.10
C PHE A 19 1.04 -0.76 13.95
N GLY A 20 2.03 0.08 13.64
CA GLY A 20 3.39 -0.41 13.48
C GLY A 20 3.66 -1.14 12.18
N VAL A 21 2.70 -1.11 11.27
CA VAL A 21 2.83 -1.76 9.97
C VAL A 21 2.88 -0.67 8.92
N ILE A 22 3.71 -0.83 7.91
CA ILE A 22 3.82 0.13 6.82
C ILE A 22 3.19 -0.48 5.58
N VAL A 23 2.26 0.26 5.00
CA VAL A 23 1.57 -0.19 3.80
C VAL A 23 2.00 0.73 2.66
N VAL A 24 2.50 0.16 1.59
CA VAL A 24 3.04 0.92 0.46
C VAL A 24 2.26 0.60 -0.80
N LYS A 25 1.82 1.63 -1.50
CA LYS A 25 1.15 1.45 -2.78
C LYS A 25 1.99 2.17 -3.83
N TYR A 26 2.41 1.43 -4.85
CA TYR A 26 3.16 2.01 -5.95
C TYR A 26 2.17 2.44 -7.01
N LEU A 27 2.19 3.73 -7.34
CA LEU A 27 1.20 4.29 -8.25
C LEU A 27 1.40 3.82 -9.69
N THR A 28 2.57 3.28 -9.97
CA THR A 28 2.85 2.81 -11.32
C THR A 28 2.57 1.32 -11.51
N ASP A 29 2.14 0.66 -10.44
CA ASP A 29 1.83 -0.77 -10.58
C ASP A 29 0.61 -0.94 -11.45
N HIS A 30 0.57 -2.06 -12.14
CA HIS A 30 -0.54 -2.36 -13.01
C HIS A 30 -1.60 -3.14 -12.26
N ASP A 31 -2.71 -3.36 -12.89
CA ASP A 31 -3.78 -4.11 -12.29
C ASP A 31 -3.37 -5.51 -11.96
N PRO A 32 -3.93 -6.06 -10.92
CA PRO A 32 -4.90 -5.39 -10.08
C PRO A 32 -4.22 -4.46 -9.10
N PRO A 33 -4.91 -3.43 -8.62
CA PRO A 33 -4.31 -2.53 -7.64
C PRO A 33 -3.97 -3.31 -6.39
N HIS A 34 -2.76 -3.12 -5.90
CA HIS A 34 -2.32 -3.87 -4.74
C HIS A 34 -1.35 -3.03 -3.91
N VAL A 35 -1.12 -3.51 -2.69
CA VAL A 35 -0.20 -2.84 -1.78
C VAL A 35 0.78 -3.86 -1.24
N HIS A 36 1.92 -3.37 -0.79
CA HIS A 36 2.92 -4.19 -0.13
C HIS A 36 2.91 -3.83 1.34
N VAL A 37 2.93 -4.81 2.21
CA VAL A 37 2.84 -4.58 3.64
C VAL A 37 4.15 -5.00 4.28
N PHE A 38 4.71 -4.08 5.08
CA PHE A 38 5.96 -4.34 5.78
C PHE A 38 5.71 -4.32 7.28
N GLN A 39 6.30 -5.25 7.97
CA GLN A 39 6.22 -5.32 9.41
C GLN A 39 7.61 -5.61 9.93
N ASP A 40 8.09 -4.78 10.86
CA ASP A 40 9.43 -4.93 11.40
C ASP A 40 10.49 -4.87 10.32
N GLY A 41 10.27 -4.03 9.31
CA GLY A 41 11.26 -3.82 8.28
C GLY A 41 11.29 -4.87 7.19
N VAL A 42 10.38 -5.83 7.23
CA VAL A 42 10.34 -6.93 6.27
C VAL A 42 9.00 -6.92 5.55
N ARG A 43 9.04 -7.12 4.25
CA ARG A 43 7.79 -7.24 3.50
C ARG A 43 7.17 -8.59 3.82
N ILE A 44 6.00 -8.58 4.43
CA ILE A 44 5.37 -9.80 4.85
C ILE A 44 4.26 -10.22 3.91
N LEU A 45 3.77 -9.30 3.08
CA LEU A 45 2.55 -9.58 2.34
C LEU A 45 2.38 -8.64 1.16
N LYS A 46 1.80 -9.16 0.10
CA LYS A 46 1.36 -8.37 -1.04
C LYS A 46 -0.14 -8.60 -1.12
N PHE A 47 -0.91 -7.53 -1.08
CA PHE A 47 -2.35 -7.65 -0.89
C PHE A 47 -3.12 -6.94 -2.01
N ASP A 48 -4.09 -7.64 -2.58
CA ASP A 48 -4.94 -7.12 -3.62
C ASP A 48 -6.06 -6.32 -2.97
N ILE A 49 -6.05 -5.01 -3.14
CA ILE A 49 -7.05 -4.17 -2.49
C ILE A 49 -8.35 -4.10 -3.27
N GLU A 50 -8.34 -4.54 -4.50
CA GLU A 50 -9.57 -4.56 -5.28
C GLU A 50 -10.42 -5.76 -4.92
N ASN A 51 -9.82 -6.93 -4.87
CA ASN A 51 -10.53 -8.15 -4.53
C ASN A 51 -10.43 -8.49 -3.05
N TRP A 52 -9.67 -7.71 -2.32
CA TRP A 52 -9.47 -7.87 -0.88
C TRP A 52 -8.92 -9.26 -0.56
N ALA A 53 -7.82 -9.59 -1.19
CA ALA A 53 -7.26 -10.94 -1.07
C ALA A 53 -5.73 -10.89 -1.03
N VAL A 54 -5.14 -11.87 -0.37
CA VAL A 54 -3.70 -11.99 -0.28
C VAL A 54 -3.17 -12.51 -1.61
N MET A 55 -2.20 -11.81 -2.18
CA MET A 55 -1.56 -12.24 -3.42
C MET A 55 -0.30 -13.04 -3.12
N GLU A 56 0.48 -12.59 -2.16
CA GLU A 56 1.71 -13.26 -1.77
C GLU A 56 1.94 -13.04 -0.29
N GLY A 57 2.55 -13.97 0.37
CA GLY A 57 2.95 -13.80 1.74
C GLY A 57 1.87 -14.24 2.71
N ARG A 58 1.91 -13.66 3.90
CA ARG A 58 1.04 -14.09 4.96
C ARG A 58 0.36 -12.90 5.64
N MET A 59 -0.92 -13.00 5.88
CA MET A 59 -1.66 -11.98 6.59
C MET A 59 -1.43 -12.14 8.09
N THR A 60 -1.16 -11.03 8.76
CA THR A 60 -1.03 -11.03 10.22
C THR A 60 -2.15 -10.19 10.80
N PRO A 61 -2.46 -10.34 12.09
CA PRO A 61 -3.51 -9.54 12.70
C PRO A 61 -3.25 -8.04 12.60
N LYS A 62 -2.00 -7.61 12.77
CA LYS A 62 -1.68 -6.19 12.65
C LYS A 62 -1.84 -5.70 11.24
N ALA A 63 -1.41 -6.50 10.27
CA ALA A 63 -1.54 -6.13 8.87
C ALA A 63 -3.00 -6.00 8.51
N ARG A 64 -3.82 -6.91 8.99
CA ARG A 64 -5.23 -6.89 8.70
C ARG A 64 -5.88 -5.64 9.26
N ARG A 65 -5.55 -5.29 10.50
CA ARG A 65 -6.10 -4.10 11.10
C ARG A 65 -5.69 -2.85 10.34
N ALA A 66 -4.44 -2.81 9.92
CA ALA A 66 -3.94 -1.65 9.18
C ALA A 66 -4.67 -1.51 7.86
N LEU A 67 -4.84 -2.62 7.16
CA LEU A 67 -5.52 -2.58 5.86
C LEU A 67 -6.99 -2.22 6.01
N GLU A 68 -7.65 -2.75 7.01
CA GLU A 68 -9.05 -2.44 7.22
C GLU A 68 -9.24 -0.99 7.61
N LEU A 69 -8.34 -0.45 8.43
CA LEU A 69 -8.43 0.93 8.81
C LEU A 69 -8.22 1.85 7.62
N LEU A 70 -7.22 1.55 6.79
CA LEU A 70 -6.96 2.37 5.62
C LEU A 70 -8.14 2.33 4.65
N ARG A 71 -8.76 1.17 4.52
CA ARG A 71 -9.92 1.06 3.66
C ARG A 71 -11.07 1.91 4.20
N LYS A 72 -11.25 1.86 5.52
CA LYS A 72 -12.30 2.63 6.15
C LYS A 72 -12.05 4.12 6.03
N GLU A 73 -10.78 4.51 6.04
CA GLU A 73 -10.41 5.91 5.90
C GLU A 73 -10.51 6.39 4.45
N GLY A 74 -10.77 5.48 3.53
CA GLY A 74 -10.89 5.85 2.13
C GLY A 74 -9.58 5.95 1.39
N MET A 75 -8.50 5.48 1.96
CA MET A 75 -7.18 5.60 1.33
C MET A 75 -7.04 4.74 0.09
N PHE A 76 -7.82 3.68 0.01
CA PHE A 76 -7.76 2.79 -1.14
C PHE A 76 -8.85 3.07 -2.16
N ASP A 77 -9.70 4.04 -1.89
CA ASP A 77 -10.82 4.32 -2.76
C ASP A 77 -10.41 5.30 -3.83
N GLU A 78 -10.02 4.78 -4.97
CA GLU A 78 -9.56 5.63 -6.04
C GLU A 78 -10.67 6.30 -6.78
N LYS A 79 -11.88 5.85 -6.58
CA LYS A 79 -12.98 6.45 -7.29
C LYS A 79 -13.43 7.74 -6.63
N SER A 80 -13.03 7.92 -5.40
CA SER A 80 -13.49 9.07 -4.68
C SER A 80 -12.98 10.37 -5.26
N GLU A 81 -11.99 10.29 -6.09
CA GLU A 81 -11.48 11.50 -6.65
C GLU A 81 -12.20 11.91 -7.88
N VAL A 82 -13.10 11.15 -8.34
CA VAL A 82 -13.83 11.48 -9.53
C VAL A 82 -15.04 12.37 -9.24
#